data_0567ee9eede55a00b9eff57916268db9
#
_entry.id   0567ee9eede55a00b9eff57916268db9
#
_cell.length_a   1.000
_cell.length_b   1.000
_cell.length_c   1.000
_cell.angle_alpha   90.00
_cell.angle_beta   90.00
_cell.angle_gamma   90.00
#
_symmetry.space_group_name_H-M   'P 1'
#
loop_
_entity.id
_entity.type
_entity.pdbx_description
1 polymer ?
#
loop_
_entity_poly.entity_id
_entity_poly.type
_entity_poly.pdbx_seq_one_letter_code
_entity_poly.pdbx_strand_id
1 'polypeptide(L)'
;MATLPPSSAANFGPLELQEVRIGFVALTDCAPVIMASRLGLDRKHGVRIVPCRQASWAGVRDKLLRGDIHLADMLYGLVYDVHLGLGGPRRDMALLMTLNRNGQGITLSRQLAARGITDASALAAAIHAGERGYTFAQTFPTSTHTLWLCYWLASAGIDPLRDVRRITVPPRQMVLSLRSGAMDGFCVGEPWNAVAAAQQVGFTVATSQEVWPEHPEKVLGATSEFVRACPNTARAVTAAVLEACRWIDASDAHRAEMARCIAGPDYVDTEVGTILPRILGEHADGLGARRGDAHPMRFHADGQVNFPWLSDGMWFLTQFRRWGLLRSEPDYLGVAREIHRIGLYREVAAALEVVAPAGTLRSSTLLDGMVWDGSDPAGYARAFELGALAG
;
A
#
# COMPACT_ATOMS: atom_id res chain seq x y z
N MET A 1 -25.91 -9.47 10.64
CA MET A 1 -24.57 -10.05 10.81
C MET A 1 -24.55 -11.42 10.17
N ALA A 2 -23.88 -11.56 9.05
CA ALA A 2 -23.67 -12.88 8.44
C ALA A 2 -22.64 -13.62 9.29
N THR A 3 -23.05 -14.72 9.93
CA THR A 3 -22.17 -15.57 10.72
C THR A 3 -21.27 -16.36 9.78
N LEU A 4 -19.95 -16.16 9.90
CA LEU A 4 -18.97 -17.09 9.33
C LEU A 4 -19.24 -18.51 9.88
N PRO A 5 -19.11 -19.58 9.07
CA PRO A 5 -19.07 -20.91 9.61
C PRO A 5 -17.93 -20.99 10.64
N PRO A 6 -18.12 -21.70 11.75
CA PRO A 6 -17.11 -21.83 12.79
C PRO A 6 -15.95 -22.69 12.28
N SER A 7 -14.96 -22.06 11.59
CA SER A 7 -13.65 -22.70 11.52
C SER A 7 -13.06 -22.70 12.93
N SER A 8 -12.50 -23.83 13.36
CA SER A 8 -11.86 -23.93 14.68
C SER A 8 -10.77 -22.86 14.83
N ALA A 9 -10.60 -22.32 16.04
CA ALA A 9 -9.48 -21.43 16.33
C ALA A 9 -8.16 -22.16 16.04
N ALA A 10 -7.28 -21.53 15.26
CA ALA A 10 -5.94 -22.07 15.09
C ALA A 10 -5.18 -21.94 16.42
N ASN A 11 -4.60 -23.05 16.89
CA ASN A 11 -3.83 -23.07 18.13
C ASN A 11 -2.33 -22.94 17.83
N PHE A 12 -1.76 -21.81 18.18
CA PHE A 12 -0.31 -21.53 17.99
C PHE A 12 0.49 -21.67 19.30
N GLY A 13 -0.11 -22.23 20.36
CA GLY A 13 0.48 -22.31 21.69
C GLY A 13 0.15 -21.11 22.58
N PRO A 14 0.71 -21.05 23.81
CA PRO A 14 0.50 -19.93 24.74
C PRO A 14 0.98 -18.61 24.11
N LEU A 15 0.14 -17.58 24.17
CA LEU A 15 0.48 -16.27 23.64
C LEU A 15 1.38 -15.50 24.61
N GLU A 16 2.38 -14.84 24.09
CA GLU A 16 3.31 -13.99 24.85
C GLU A 16 2.65 -12.66 25.27
N LEU A 17 1.73 -12.16 24.40
CA LEU A 17 0.91 -10.97 24.65
C LEU A 17 -0.56 -11.27 24.37
N GLN A 18 -1.43 -10.86 25.30
CA GLN A 18 -2.88 -10.96 25.12
C GLN A 18 -3.48 -9.75 24.42
N GLU A 19 -2.79 -8.60 24.44
CA GLU A 19 -3.18 -7.36 23.78
C GLU A 19 -2.09 -6.87 22.84
N VAL A 20 -2.46 -6.57 21.60
CA VAL A 20 -1.53 -6.12 20.55
C VAL A 20 -2.03 -4.82 19.93
N ARG A 21 -1.24 -3.77 20.02
CA ARG A 21 -1.50 -2.48 19.37
C ARG A 21 -0.97 -2.49 17.94
N ILE A 22 -1.88 -2.23 16.98
CA ILE A 22 -1.55 -2.19 15.54
C ILE A 22 -1.77 -0.78 15.01
N GLY A 23 -0.69 -0.15 14.52
CA GLY A 23 -0.74 1.17 13.92
C GLY A 23 -1.35 1.14 12.51
N PHE A 24 -2.10 2.18 12.15
CA PHE A 24 -2.63 2.37 10.79
C PHE A 24 -2.79 3.85 10.47
N VAL A 25 -2.84 4.19 9.19
CA VAL A 25 -3.20 5.53 8.70
C VAL A 25 -4.63 5.48 8.12
N ALA A 26 -5.35 6.60 8.18
CA ALA A 26 -6.73 6.71 7.72
C ALA A 26 -6.86 6.57 6.19
N LEU A 27 -6.83 5.35 5.72
CA LEU A 27 -6.95 4.90 4.34
C LEU A 27 -7.85 3.66 4.29
N THR A 28 -8.42 3.34 3.14
CA THR A 28 -9.28 2.16 2.94
C THR A 28 -8.56 0.85 3.26
N ASP A 29 -7.26 0.81 3.03
CA ASP A 29 -6.43 -0.38 3.22
C ASP A 29 -6.21 -0.78 4.69
N CYS A 30 -6.58 0.07 5.67
CA CYS A 30 -6.59 -0.31 7.08
C CYS A 30 -7.68 -1.36 7.43
N ALA A 31 -8.59 -1.62 6.49
CA ALA A 31 -9.76 -2.47 6.69
C ALA A 31 -9.47 -3.85 7.31
N PRO A 32 -8.45 -4.62 6.89
CA PRO A 32 -8.17 -5.93 7.49
C PRO A 32 -7.90 -5.86 8.99
N VAL A 33 -7.14 -4.89 9.44
CA VAL A 33 -6.80 -4.70 10.86
C VAL A 33 -8.04 -4.32 11.66
N ILE A 34 -8.85 -3.41 11.13
CA ILE A 34 -10.08 -2.96 11.79
C ILE A 34 -11.10 -4.09 11.86
N MET A 35 -11.32 -4.80 10.75
CA MET A 35 -12.30 -5.88 10.68
C MET A 35 -11.88 -7.09 11.50
N ALA A 36 -10.59 -7.40 11.64
CA ALA A 36 -10.11 -8.45 12.54
C ALA A 36 -10.59 -8.23 13.99
N SER A 37 -10.51 -6.99 14.48
CA SER A 37 -10.99 -6.62 15.81
C SER A 37 -12.53 -6.53 15.86
N ARG A 38 -13.18 -5.91 14.87
CA ARG A 38 -14.63 -5.67 14.87
C ARG A 38 -15.47 -6.94 14.76
N LEU A 39 -14.99 -7.92 14.01
CA LEU A 39 -15.63 -9.23 13.85
C LEU A 39 -15.28 -10.21 14.98
N GLY A 40 -14.36 -9.83 15.89
CA GLY A 40 -13.92 -10.70 16.99
C GLY A 40 -13.01 -11.85 16.54
N LEU A 41 -12.43 -11.77 15.34
CA LEU A 41 -11.49 -12.77 14.81
C LEU A 41 -10.19 -12.79 15.61
N ASP A 42 -9.80 -11.66 16.16
CA ASP A 42 -8.68 -11.52 17.07
C ASP A 42 -8.91 -12.36 18.36
N ARG A 43 -10.10 -12.23 18.97
CA ARG A 43 -10.45 -12.99 20.19
C ARG A 43 -10.58 -14.48 19.92
N LYS A 44 -11.04 -14.85 18.72
CA LYS A 44 -11.07 -16.24 18.27
C LYS A 44 -9.68 -16.89 18.35
N HIS A 45 -8.62 -16.14 18.03
CA HIS A 45 -7.24 -16.60 18.12
C HIS A 45 -6.56 -16.24 19.46
N GLY A 46 -7.34 -15.85 20.47
CA GLY A 46 -6.86 -15.61 21.84
C GLY A 46 -6.12 -14.27 22.03
N VAL A 47 -6.05 -13.41 21.03
CA VAL A 47 -5.41 -12.10 21.11
C VAL A 47 -6.44 -10.98 21.02
N ARG A 48 -6.18 -9.83 21.65
CA ARG A 48 -6.97 -8.61 21.50
C ARG A 48 -6.20 -7.61 20.63
N ILE A 49 -6.70 -7.30 19.46
CA ILE A 49 -6.15 -6.25 18.60
C ILE A 49 -6.73 -4.90 19.00
N VAL A 50 -5.83 -3.92 19.23
CA VAL A 50 -6.16 -2.52 19.48
C VAL A 50 -5.67 -1.70 18.29
N PRO A 51 -6.56 -1.30 17.36
CA PRO A 51 -6.18 -0.44 16.25
C PRO A 51 -5.80 0.96 16.74
N CYS A 52 -4.64 1.47 16.30
CA CYS A 52 -4.06 2.74 16.73
C CYS A 52 -3.87 3.66 15.54
N ARG A 53 -4.84 4.56 15.28
CA ARG A 53 -4.76 5.53 14.18
C ARG A 53 -3.59 6.49 14.35
N GLN A 54 -2.83 6.68 13.26
CA GLN A 54 -1.70 7.58 13.18
C GLN A 54 -1.98 8.70 12.16
N ALA A 55 -1.41 9.88 12.39
CA ALA A 55 -1.59 11.02 11.52
C ALA A 55 -0.75 10.94 10.22
N SER A 56 0.36 10.17 10.25
CA SER A 56 1.30 10.06 9.14
C SER A 56 2.10 8.76 9.19
N TRP A 57 2.74 8.41 8.09
CA TRP A 57 3.63 7.25 8.01
C TRP A 57 4.91 7.41 8.84
N ALA A 58 5.40 8.63 9.01
CA ALA A 58 6.48 8.92 9.97
C ALA A 58 6.06 8.57 11.40
N GLY A 59 4.82 8.92 11.78
CA GLY A 59 4.25 8.57 13.08
C GLY A 59 4.12 7.06 13.29
N VAL A 60 3.72 6.32 12.26
CA VAL A 60 3.70 4.83 12.29
C VAL A 60 5.10 4.30 12.54
N ARG A 61 6.09 4.72 11.73
CA ARG A 61 7.49 4.31 11.87
C ARG A 61 8.01 4.58 13.29
N ASP A 62 7.89 5.81 13.74
CA ASP A 62 8.49 6.24 14.99
C ASP A 62 7.89 5.53 16.21
N LYS A 63 6.57 5.31 16.20
CA LYS A 63 5.90 4.57 17.28
C LYS A 63 6.22 3.06 17.25
N LEU A 64 6.35 2.47 16.06
CA LEU A 64 6.78 1.08 15.93
C LEU A 64 8.18 0.89 16.47
N LEU A 65 9.12 1.78 16.13
CA LEU A 65 10.51 1.72 16.59
C LEU A 65 10.68 1.94 18.09
N ARG A 66 9.77 2.70 18.72
CA ARG A 66 9.75 2.89 20.18
C ARG A 66 8.99 1.79 20.94
N GLY A 67 8.25 0.91 20.25
CA GLY A 67 7.39 -0.10 20.87
C GLY A 67 6.06 0.45 21.39
N ASP A 68 5.67 1.68 21.03
CA ASP A 68 4.36 2.24 21.35
C ASP A 68 3.24 1.48 20.62
N ILE A 69 3.53 0.94 19.44
CA ILE A 69 2.73 -0.04 18.71
C ILE A 69 3.59 -1.27 18.41
N HIS A 70 2.99 -2.45 18.34
CA HIS A 70 3.69 -3.72 18.18
C HIS A 70 3.84 -4.13 16.72
N LEU A 71 2.78 -3.90 15.94
CA LEU A 71 2.74 -4.10 14.49
C LEU A 71 2.12 -2.86 13.82
N ALA A 72 2.15 -2.83 12.50
CA ALA A 72 1.46 -1.82 11.73
C ALA A 72 0.95 -2.37 10.40
N ASP A 73 -0.22 -1.85 9.97
CA ASP A 73 -0.56 -1.72 8.57
C ASP A 73 0.40 -0.67 8.01
N MET A 74 1.36 -1.08 7.19
CA MET A 74 2.45 -0.22 6.75
C MET A 74 2.65 -0.25 5.24
N LEU A 75 3.21 0.86 4.74
CA LEU A 75 3.70 0.93 3.37
C LEU A 75 4.77 -0.14 3.13
N TYR A 76 4.65 -0.86 2.02
CA TYR A 76 5.61 -1.90 1.65
C TYR A 76 7.04 -1.37 1.65
N GLY A 77 7.29 -0.26 0.95
CA GLY A 77 8.61 0.35 0.87
C GLY A 77 9.14 0.89 2.20
N LEU A 78 8.27 1.29 3.14
CA LEU A 78 8.70 1.77 4.47
C LEU A 78 9.31 0.64 5.32
N VAL A 79 8.88 -0.61 5.14
CA VAL A 79 9.51 -1.77 5.79
C VAL A 79 10.98 -1.89 5.36
N TYR A 80 11.23 -1.75 4.07
CA TYR A 80 12.57 -1.79 3.47
C TYR A 80 13.41 -0.57 3.85
N ASP A 81 12.81 0.63 3.88
CA ASP A 81 13.45 1.86 4.33
C ASP A 81 14.04 1.70 5.73
N VAL A 82 13.21 1.28 6.68
CA VAL A 82 13.64 1.09 8.08
C VAL A 82 14.68 -0.03 8.18
N HIS A 83 14.50 -1.13 7.46
CA HIS A 83 15.45 -2.25 7.47
C HIS A 83 16.83 -1.83 6.96
N LEU A 84 16.89 -1.02 5.92
CA LEU A 84 18.14 -0.53 5.31
C LEU A 84 18.66 0.77 5.93
N GLY A 85 17.84 1.48 6.71
CA GLY A 85 18.21 2.78 7.30
C GLY A 85 18.32 3.91 6.28
N LEU A 86 17.45 3.94 5.25
CA LEU A 86 17.55 4.92 4.16
C LEU A 86 17.14 6.33 4.61
N GLY A 87 16.10 6.46 5.41
CA GLY A 87 15.53 7.74 5.85
C GLY A 87 15.57 7.95 7.37
N GLY A 88 16.34 7.16 8.14
CA GLY A 88 16.37 7.24 9.59
C GLY A 88 17.09 6.08 10.27
N PRO A 89 16.79 5.82 11.54
CA PRO A 89 17.40 4.72 12.27
C PRO A 89 17.12 3.36 11.64
N ARG A 90 18.18 2.56 11.45
CA ARG A 90 18.07 1.19 10.98
C ARG A 90 17.52 0.29 12.09
N ARG A 91 16.56 -0.56 11.71
CA ARG A 91 16.05 -1.63 12.57
C ARG A 91 15.67 -2.83 11.71
N ASP A 92 16.05 -4.03 12.11
CA ASP A 92 15.65 -5.24 11.39
C ASP A 92 14.13 -5.39 11.41
N MET A 93 13.52 -5.46 10.23
CA MET A 93 12.08 -5.51 10.03
C MET A 93 11.60 -6.89 9.63
N ALA A 94 10.34 -7.14 9.89
CA ALA A 94 9.62 -8.34 9.49
C ALA A 94 8.33 -7.98 8.76
N LEU A 95 8.11 -8.57 7.60
CA LEU A 95 6.88 -8.51 6.81
C LEU A 95 6.17 -9.87 6.95
N LEU A 96 5.01 -9.88 7.58
CA LEU A 96 4.28 -11.11 7.91
C LEU A 96 3.35 -11.55 6.79
N MET A 97 2.65 -10.61 6.15
CA MET A 97 1.77 -10.83 5.00
C MET A 97 1.50 -9.53 4.25
N THR A 98 1.07 -9.63 3.01
CA THR A 98 0.48 -8.52 2.26
C THR A 98 -1.00 -8.35 2.65
N LEU A 99 -1.46 -7.13 2.86
CA LEU A 99 -2.81 -6.83 3.33
C LEU A 99 -3.79 -6.59 2.19
N ASN A 100 -3.32 -5.95 1.11
CA ASN A 100 -4.14 -5.71 -0.07
C ASN A 100 -3.30 -5.55 -1.34
N ARG A 101 -3.99 -5.69 -2.48
CA ARG A 101 -3.50 -5.31 -3.80
C ARG A 101 -4.31 -4.15 -4.34
N ASN A 102 -3.67 -3.32 -5.17
CA ASN A 102 -4.28 -2.13 -5.79
C ASN A 102 -4.83 -1.12 -4.77
N GLY A 103 -5.69 -0.19 -5.18
CA GLY A 103 -6.37 0.75 -4.27
C GLY A 103 -5.65 2.07 -4.08
N GLN A 104 -4.80 2.47 -5.03
CA GLN A 104 -4.21 3.81 -5.09
C GLN A 104 -4.61 4.52 -6.38
N GLY A 105 -4.45 5.84 -6.40
CA GLY A 105 -4.67 6.62 -7.60
C GLY A 105 -3.74 7.82 -7.67
N ILE A 106 -3.59 8.33 -8.90
CA ILE A 106 -2.94 9.59 -9.21
C ILE A 106 -4.04 10.58 -9.55
N THR A 107 -4.12 11.65 -8.77
CA THR A 107 -5.10 12.73 -8.93
C THR A 107 -4.40 14.01 -9.36
N LEU A 108 -4.91 14.65 -10.40
CA LEU A 108 -4.51 15.98 -10.84
C LEU A 108 -5.57 17.01 -10.44
N SER A 109 -5.15 18.27 -10.30
CA SER A 109 -6.06 19.37 -9.95
C SER A 109 -7.01 19.69 -11.11
N ARG A 110 -8.24 20.11 -10.81
CA ARG A 110 -9.16 20.59 -11.84
C ARG A 110 -8.67 21.85 -12.56
N GLN A 111 -7.74 22.61 -11.96
CA GLN A 111 -7.09 23.73 -12.62
C GLN A 111 -6.25 23.26 -13.82
N LEU A 112 -5.63 22.07 -13.75
CA LEU A 112 -4.93 21.47 -14.89
C LEU A 112 -5.92 21.07 -15.98
N ALA A 113 -7.04 20.42 -15.62
CA ALA A 113 -8.09 20.05 -16.58
C ALA A 113 -8.66 21.29 -17.31
N ALA A 114 -8.87 22.41 -16.61
CA ALA A 114 -9.31 23.67 -17.20
C ALA A 114 -8.31 24.25 -18.24
N ARG A 115 -7.05 23.81 -18.20
CA ARG A 115 -6.00 24.14 -19.16
C ARG A 115 -5.82 23.07 -20.25
N GLY A 116 -6.72 22.07 -20.33
CA GLY A 116 -6.64 20.95 -21.27
C GLY A 116 -5.65 19.85 -20.86
N ILE A 117 -5.10 19.89 -19.64
CA ILE A 117 -4.15 18.88 -19.15
C ILE A 117 -4.96 17.79 -18.41
N THR A 118 -5.35 16.75 -19.15
CA THR A 118 -6.24 15.68 -18.65
C THR A 118 -5.63 14.28 -18.66
N ASP A 119 -4.40 14.16 -19.20
CA ASP A 119 -3.65 12.91 -19.27
C ASP A 119 -2.14 13.12 -19.11
N ALA A 120 -1.36 12.04 -19.09
CA ALA A 120 0.07 12.07 -18.90
C ALA A 120 0.82 12.78 -20.07
N SER A 121 0.32 12.63 -21.30
CA SER A 121 0.95 13.23 -22.49
C SER A 121 0.78 14.75 -22.50
N ALA A 122 -0.44 15.23 -22.23
CA ALA A 122 -0.71 16.66 -22.10
C ALA A 122 0.09 17.29 -20.93
N LEU A 123 0.23 16.55 -19.81
CA LEU A 123 1.06 16.97 -18.69
C LEU A 123 2.53 17.08 -19.10
N ALA A 124 3.08 16.08 -19.80
CA ALA A 124 4.46 16.10 -20.29
C ALA A 124 4.72 17.29 -21.23
N ALA A 125 3.81 17.52 -22.19
CA ALA A 125 3.91 18.66 -23.09
C ALA A 125 3.93 20.00 -22.32
N ALA A 126 3.07 20.17 -21.32
CA ALA A 126 3.00 21.38 -20.50
C ALA A 126 4.26 21.58 -19.62
N ILE A 127 4.84 20.50 -19.09
CA ILE A 127 6.09 20.55 -18.30
C ILE A 127 7.25 20.92 -19.21
N HIS A 128 7.39 20.27 -20.37
CA HIS A 128 8.49 20.51 -21.30
C HIS A 128 8.39 21.90 -21.97
N ALA A 129 7.21 22.48 -22.09
CA ALA A 129 7.04 23.86 -22.51
C ALA A 129 7.66 24.87 -21.53
N GLY A 130 7.89 24.47 -20.28
CA GLY A 130 8.61 25.28 -19.28
C GLY A 130 7.89 26.54 -18.81
N GLU A 131 6.56 26.63 -18.99
CA GLU A 131 5.79 27.82 -18.62
C GLU A 131 5.81 28.10 -17.11
N ARG A 132 5.87 27.05 -16.30
CA ARG A 132 5.98 27.12 -14.83
C ARG A 132 6.49 25.82 -14.24
N GLY A 133 6.85 25.84 -12.96
CA GLY A 133 7.13 24.63 -12.21
C GLY A 133 5.83 23.89 -11.80
N TYR A 134 5.91 22.56 -11.74
CA TYR A 134 4.83 21.68 -11.31
C TYR A 134 5.20 20.99 -10.00
N THR A 135 4.26 20.87 -9.08
CA THR A 135 4.47 20.26 -7.77
C THR A 135 3.52 19.07 -7.57
N PHE A 136 4.07 17.92 -7.20
CA PHE A 136 3.32 16.71 -6.91
C PHE A 136 3.56 16.25 -5.48
N ALA A 137 2.51 15.75 -4.81
CA ALA A 137 2.62 15.22 -3.48
C ALA A 137 2.61 13.69 -3.45
N GLN A 138 3.35 13.18 -2.49
CA GLN A 138 3.44 11.78 -2.09
C GLN A 138 3.30 11.67 -0.58
N THR A 139 3.05 10.45 -0.06
CA THR A 139 2.77 10.27 1.37
C THR A 139 4.02 10.06 2.21
N PHE A 140 5.08 9.52 1.61
CA PHE A 140 6.38 9.26 2.25
C PHE A 140 7.44 9.00 1.17
N PRO A 141 8.73 9.39 1.34
CA PRO A 141 9.75 9.29 0.29
C PRO A 141 9.97 7.90 -0.29
N THR A 142 9.89 6.85 0.51
CA THR A 142 10.10 5.45 0.13
C THR A 142 8.77 4.68 -0.04
N SER A 143 7.64 5.40 -0.12
CA SER A 143 6.31 4.79 -0.24
C SER A 143 6.04 4.21 -1.62
N THR A 144 5.11 3.26 -1.69
CA THR A 144 4.48 2.80 -2.93
C THR A 144 3.96 3.98 -3.75
N HIS A 145 3.29 4.95 -3.11
CA HIS A 145 2.77 6.16 -3.75
C HIS A 145 3.86 6.98 -4.46
N THR A 146 5.04 7.11 -3.85
CA THR A 146 6.19 7.78 -4.48
C THR A 146 6.66 7.02 -5.71
N LEU A 147 6.79 5.70 -5.59
CA LEU A 147 7.30 4.87 -6.67
C LEU A 147 6.32 4.81 -7.83
N TRP A 148 5.01 4.71 -7.56
CA TRP A 148 3.97 4.76 -8.61
C TRP A 148 3.96 6.11 -9.31
N LEU A 149 4.02 7.22 -8.57
CA LEU A 149 4.07 8.55 -9.14
C LEU A 149 5.30 8.73 -10.03
N CYS A 150 6.48 8.34 -9.55
CA CYS A 150 7.72 8.43 -10.33
C CYS A 150 7.67 7.54 -11.58
N TYR A 151 7.13 6.32 -11.46
CA TYR A 151 7.01 5.40 -12.58
C TYR A 151 6.06 5.93 -13.65
N TRP A 152 4.89 6.44 -13.24
CA TRP A 152 3.90 7.03 -14.13
C TRP A 152 4.42 8.29 -14.83
N LEU A 153 5.10 9.20 -14.12
CA LEU A 153 5.72 10.39 -14.71
C LEU A 153 6.78 9.97 -15.73
N ALA A 154 7.66 9.05 -15.38
CA ALA A 154 8.73 8.59 -16.25
C ALA A 154 8.20 7.88 -17.51
N SER A 155 7.09 7.14 -17.43
CA SER A 155 6.47 6.51 -18.59
C SER A 155 5.94 7.52 -19.62
N ALA A 156 5.69 8.76 -19.19
CA ALA A 156 5.32 9.88 -20.06
C ALA A 156 6.52 10.76 -20.49
N GLY A 157 7.77 10.34 -20.19
CA GLY A 157 8.98 11.10 -20.51
C GLY A 157 9.27 12.26 -19.57
N ILE A 158 8.64 12.32 -18.40
CA ILE A 158 8.88 13.34 -17.36
C ILE A 158 9.89 12.78 -16.36
N ASP A 159 11.04 13.44 -16.19
CA ASP A 159 12.01 13.05 -15.14
C ASP A 159 11.50 13.51 -13.77
N PRO A 160 11.07 12.57 -12.87
CA PRO A 160 10.52 12.95 -11.57
C PRO A 160 11.58 13.53 -10.62
N LEU A 161 12.86 13.46 -10.95
CA LEU A 161 13.96 14.01 -10.16
C LEU A 161 14.33 15.44 -10.56
N ARG A 162 14.02 15.85 -11.82
CA ARG A 162 14.47 17.12 -12.42
C ARG A 162 13.34 18.03 -12.87
N ASP A 163 12.28 17.44 -13.47
CA ASP A 163 11.25 18.22 -14.18
C ASP A 163 10.11 18.69 -13.27
N VAL A 164 9.98 18.07 -12.09
CA VAL A 164 8.90 18.37 -11.15
C VAL A 164 9.42 18.47 -9.71
N ARG A 165 8.73 19.28 -8.91
CA ARG A 165 8.95 19.32 -7.48
C ARG A 165 8.08 18.26 -6.80
N ARG A 166 8.67 17.44 -5.94
CA ARG A 166 7.93 16.46 -5.10
C ARG A 166 7.93 16.89 -3.65
N ILE A 167 6.77 16.81 -3.02
CA ILE A 167 6.57 17.14 -1.59
C ILE A 167 5.91 15.97 -0.86
N THR A 168 6.12 15.89 0.45
CA THR A 168 5.48 14.88 1.30
C THR A 168 4.31 15.52 2.05
N VAL A 169 3.12 14.95 1.87
CA VAL A 169 1.88 15.42 2.51
C VAL A 169 1.16 14.23 3.14
N PRO A 170 0.69 14.33 4.40
CA PRO A 170 -0.13 13.27 5.00
C PRO A 170 -1.42 13.03 4.21
N PRO A 171 -1.91 11.77 4.08
CA PRO A 171 -3.06 11.43 3.25
C PRO A 171 -4.30 12.32 3.47
N ARG A 172 -4.70 12.56 4.70
CA ARG A 172 -5.87 13.41 5.01
C ARG A 172 -5.73 14.87 4.60
N GLN A 173 -4.51 15.35 4.36
CA GLN A 173 -4.25 16.75 3.97
C GLN A 173 -4.17 16.92 2.45
N MET A 174 -4.14 15.83 1.67
CA MET A 174 -3.96 15.86 0.21
C MET A 174 -5.01 16.74 -0.48
N VAL A 175 -6.30 16.52 -0.18
CA VAL A 175 -7.41 17.22 -0.82
C VAL A 175 -7.40 18.71 -0.49
N LEU A 176 -7.12 19.07 0.77
CA LEU A 176 -7.02 20.48 1.20
C LEU A 176 -5.83 21.18 0.52
N SER A 177 -4.68 20.53 0.47
CA SER A 177 -3.48 21.06 -0.18
C SER A 177 -3.66 21.24 -1.70
N LEU A 178 -4.37 20.31 -2.35
CA LEU A 178 -4.74 20.45 -3.77
C LEU A 178 -5.69 21.63 -3.99
N ARG A 179 -6.71 21.76 -3.13
CA ARG A 179 -7.69 22.87 -3.18
C ARG A 179 -7.03 24.25 -3.02
N SER A 180 -6.05 24.36 -2.14
CA SER A 180 -5.32 25.62 -1.90
C SER A 180 -4.34 25.98 -3.02
N GLY A 181 -4.11 25.10 -4.01
CA GLY A 181 -3.12 25.30 -5.06
C GLY A 181 -1.68 25.10 -4.63
N ALA A 182 -1.45 24.50 -3.45
CA ALA A 182 -0.10 24.17 -2.96
C ALA A 182 0.60 23.09 -3.78
N MET A 183 -0.16 22.36 -4.61
CA MET A 183 0.33 21.32 -5.50
C MET A 183 -0.61 21.14 -6.72
N ASP A 184 -0.08 20.52 -7.77
CA ASP A 184 -0.79 20.26 -9.03
C ASP A 184 -1.43 18.87 -9.09
N GLY A 185 -0.92 17.95 -8.29
CA GLY A 185 -1.43 16.58 -8.20
C GLY A 185 -0.78 15.80 -7.08
N PHE A 186 -1.25 14.58 -6.88
CA PHE A 186 -0.73 13.69 -5.85
C PHE A 186 -0.96 12.22 -6.21
N CYS A 187 -0.17 11.33 -5.58
CA CYS A 187 -0.45 9.90 -5.51
C CYS A 187 -0.72 9.51 -4.06
N VAL A 188 -1.85 8.85 -3.82
CA VAL A 188 -2.29 8.42 -2.48
C VAL A 188 -3.21 7.20 -2.56
N GLY A 189 -3.29 6.42 -1.46
CA GLY A 189 -4.29 5.36 -1.31
C GLY A 189 -5.71 5.92 -1.18
N GLU A 190 -6.70 5.10 -1.53
CA GLU A 190 -8.10 5.46 -1.36
C GLU A 190 -8.46 5.63 0.14
N PRO A 191 -9.43 6.52 0.47
CA PRO A 191 -10.41 7.12 -0.43
C PRO A 191 -10.08 8.54 -0.91
N TRP A 192 -8.88 9.06 -0.70
CA TRP A 192 -8.59 10.49 -0.90
C TRP A 192 -8.65 10.94 -2.36
N ASN A 193 -8.45 10.03 -3.33
CA ASN A 193 -8.70 10.31 -4.75
C ASN A 193 -10.20 10.47 -5.00
N ALA A 194 -11.03 9.56 -4.47
CA ALA A 194 -12.48 9.66 -4.57
C ALA A 194 -13.03 10.92 -3.89
N VAL A 195 -12.48 11.30 -2.72
CA VAL A 195 -12.84 12.54 -2.02
C VAL A 195 -12.50 13.78 -2.86
N ALA A 196 -11.33 13.82 -3.50
CA ALA A 196 -10.95 14.94 -4.37
C ALA A 196 -11.90 15.07 -5.58
N ALA A 197 -12.29 13.95 -6.18
CA ALA A 197 -13.24 13.91 -7.28
C ALA A 197 -14.66 14.35 -6.84
N ALA A 198 -15.16 13.81 -5.72
CA ALA A 198 -16.47 14.15 -5.16
C ALA A 198 -16.58 15.64 -4.77
N GLN A 199 -15.50 16.22 -4.25
CA GLN A 199 -15.44 17.64 -3.88
C GLN A 199 -15.10 18.57 -5.06
N GLN A 200 -14.99 18.04 -6.28
CA GLN A 200 -14.69 18.82 -7.50
C GLN A 200 -13.35 19.59 -7.41
N VAL A 201 -12.38 19.08 -6.63
CA VAL A 201 -11.07 19.69 -6.44
C VAL A 201 -10.05 19.10 -7.42
N GLY A 202 -10.14 17.80 -7.69
CA GLY A 202 -9.26 17.05 -8.56
C GLY A 202 -10.00 16.01 -9.38
N PHE A 203 -9.26 15.34 -10.24
CA PHE A 203 -9.74 14.21 -11.03
C PHE A 203 -8.68 13.09 -11.02
N THR A 204 -9.13 11.84 -11.01
CA THR A 204 -8.24 10.69 -11.10
C THR A 204 -7.78 10.52 -12.54
N VAL A 205 -6.49 10.79 -12.79
CA VAL A 205 -5.90 10.64 -14.13
C VAL A 205 -5.47 9.21 -14.40
N ALA A 206 -5.04 8.48 -13.37
CA ALA A 206 -4.68 7.06 -13.44
C ALA A 206 -4.94 6.38 -12.10
N THR A 207 -5.30 5.10 -12.13
CA THR A 207 -5.27 4.23 -10.96
C THR A 207 -3.98 3.41 -10.96
N SER A 208 -3.53 2.96 -9.80
CA SER A 208 -2.26 2.25 -9.69
C SER A 208 -2.24 0.90 -10.42
N GLN A 209 -3.43 0.30 -10.65
CA GLN A 209 -3.54 -0.90 -11.51
C GLN A 209 -3.08 -0.66 -12.96
N GLU A 210 -3.21 0.59 -13.47
CA GLU A 210 -2.75 0.97 -14.80
C GLU A 210 -1.22 1.06 -14.86
N VAL A 211 -0.56 1.26 -13.72
CA VAL A 211 0.91 1.24 -13.60
C VAL A 211 1.42 -0.20 -13.44
N TRP A 212 0.83 -0.94 -12.53
CA TRP A 212 1.15 -2.34 -12.25
C TRP A 212 -0.12 -3.08 -11.81
N PRO A 213 -0.76 -3.88 -12.68
CA PRO A 213 -1.90 -4.72 -12.32
C PRO A 213 -1.54 -5.67 -11.16
N GLU A 214 -2.44 -5.79 -10.18
CA GLU A 214 -2.24 -6.68 -9.01
C GLU A 214 -0.98 -6.34 -8.18
N HIS A 215 -0.56 -5.07 -8.15
CA HIS A 215 0.59 -4.66 -7.33
C HIS A 215 0.32 -4.85 -5.84
N PRO A 216 1.35 -5.22 -5.04
CA PRO A 216 1.24 -5.25 -3.60
C PRO A 216 1.15 -3.82 -3.05
N GLU A 217 0.37 -3.60 -2.00
CA GLU A 217 0.21 -2.25 -1.46
C GLU A 217 0.63 -2.18 0.00
N LYS A 218 -0.23 -2.57 0.93
CA LYS A 218 0.07 -2.56 2.36
C LYS A 218 0.50 -3.94 2.85
N VAL A 219 1.25 -3.93 3.92
CA VAL A 219 1.74 -5.13 4.56
C VAL A 219 1.54 -5.07 6.08
N LEU A 220 1.35 -6.22 6.69
CA LEU A 220 1.44 -6.35 8.14
C LEU A 220 2.92 -6.42 8.51
N GLY A 221 3.45 -5.29 8.99
CA GLY A 221 4.85 -5.11 9.34
C GLY A 221 5.08 -5.07 10.85
N ALA A 222 6.23 -5.57 11.28
CA ALA A 222 6.71 -5.54 12.66
C ALA A 222 8.23 -5.39 12.69
N THR A 223 8.82 -5.18 13.86
CA THR A 223 10.27 -5.41 14.03
C THR A 223 10.57 -6.90 14.10
N SER A 224 11.72 -7.33 13.59
CA SER A 224 12.16 -8.72 13.71
C SER A 224 12.33 -9.16 15.17
N GLU A 225 12.67 -8.21 16.05
CA GLU A 225 12.75 -8.42 17.49
C GLU A 225 11.40 -8.83 18.08
N PHE A 226 10.31 -8.12 17.74
CA PHE A 226 8.95 -8.47 18.17
C PHE A 226 8.56 -9.89 17.74
N VAL A 227 8.80 -10.24 16.47
CA VAL A 227 8.44 -11.56 15.95
C VAL A 227 9.23 -12.69 16.63
N ARG A 228 10.50 -12.44 16.99
CA ARG A 228 11.31 -13.41 17.74
C ARG A 228 10.90 -13.54 19.20
N ALA A 229 10.54 -12.42 19.84
CA ALA A 229 10.13 -12.41 21.24
C ALA A 229 8.68 -12.91 21.44
N CYS A 230 7.81 -12.71 20.46
CA CYS A 230 6.39 -13.02 20.53
C CYS A 230 5.91 -13.85 19.34
N PRO A 231 6.50 -15.04 19.06
CA PRO A 231 6.21 -15.79 17.85
C PRO A 231 4.78 -16.33 17.76
N ASN A 232 4.18 -16.76 18.88
CA ASN A 232 2.82 -17.28 18.91
C ASN A 232 1.80 -16.13 18.75
N THR A 233 2.06 -15.00 19.40
CA THR A 233 1.26 -13.78 19.25
C THR A 233 1.31 -13.25 17.80
N ALA A 234 2.48 -13.26 17.15
CA ALA A 234 2.62 -12.86 15.76
C ALA A 234 1.80 -13.75 14.82
N ARG A 235 1.78 -15.08 15.04
CA ARG A 235 0.92 -16.03 14.31
C ARG A 235 -0.57 -15.77 14.52
N ALA A 236 -0.97 -15.59 15.78
CA ALA A 236 -2.37 -15.35 16.14
C ALA A 236 -2.92 -14.07 15.51
N VAL A 237 -2.13 -12.98 15.54
CA VAL A 237 -2.48 -11.71 14.87
C VAL A 237 -2.55 -11.89 13.36
N THR A 238 -1.57 -12.58 12.76
CA THR A 238 -1.56 -12.83 11.31
C THR A 238 -2.79 -13.65 10.90
N ALA A 239 -3.19 -14.67 11.70
CA ALA A 239 -4.37 -15.47 11.46
C ALA A 239 -5.65 -14.62 11.50
N ALA A 240 -5.82 -13.80 12.53
CA ALA A 240 -6.98 -12.92 12.67
C ALA A 240 -7.12 -11.95 11.48
N VAL A 241 -6.00 -11.36 11.05
CA VAL A 241 -5.98 -10.41 9.92
C VAL A 241 -6.22 -11.13 8.59
N LEU A 242 -5.66 -12.33 8.39
CA LEU A 242 -5.88 -13.14 7.18
C LEU A 242 -7.36 -13.58 7.05
N GLU A 243 -8.00 -13.97 8.16
CA GLU A 243 -9.44 -14.26 8.16
C GLU A 243 -10.28 -13.02 7.86
N ALA A 244 -9.87 -11.84 8.36
CA ALA A 244 -10.54 -10.58 8.03
C ALA A 244 -10.42 -10.25 6.53
N CYS A 245 -9.25 -10.43 5.94
CA CYS A 245 -9.06 -10.30 4.49
C CYS A 245 -10.01 -11.21 3.71
N ARG A 246 -10.08 -12.51 4.09
CA ARG A 246 -10.98 -13.49 3.47
C ARG A 246 -12.45 -13.11 3.63
N TRP A 247 -12.85 -12.64 4.81
CA TRP A 247 -14.21 -12.20 5.07
C TRP A 247 -14.59 -11.00 4.20
N ILE A 248 -13.72 -10.00 4.06
CA ILE A 248 -13.98 -8.80 3.24
C ILE A 248 -14.24 -9.20 1.78
N ASP A 249 -13.41 -10.07 1.22
CA ASP A 249 -13.52 -10.46 -0.19
C ASP A 249 -14.57 -11.54 -0.48
N ALA A 250 -15.24 -12.10 0.55
CA ALA A 250 -16.22 -13.17 0.39
C ALA A 250 -17.48 -12.71 -0.37
N SER A 251 -17.85 -11.42 -0.32
CA SER A 251 -18.99 -10.87 -1.07
C SER A 251 -18.99 -9.35 -1.10
N ASP A 252 -19.72 -8.77 -2.05
CA ASP A 252 -19.96 -7.32 -2.11
C ASP A 252 -20.73 -6.81 -0.89
N ALA A 253 -21.58 -7.65 -0.28
CA ALA A 253 -22.26 -7.32 0.98
C ALA A 253 -21.26 -7.13 2.12
N HIS A 254 -20.24 -7.99 2.22
CA HIS A 254 -19.16 -7.86 3.20
C HIS A 254 -18.29 -6.63 2.94
N ARG A 255 -17.98 -6.34 1.68
CA ARG A 255 -17.28 -5.11 1.29
C ARG A 255 -18.07 -3.86 1.67
N ALA A 256 -19.40 -3.88 1.47
CA ALA A 256 -20.27 -2.79 1.89
C ALA A 256 -20.35 -2.65 3.41
N GLU A 257 -20.38 -3.76 4.18
CA GLU A 257 -20.34 -3.73 5.63
C GLU A 257 -18.99 -3.18 6.14
N MET A 258 -17.88 -3.67 5.58
CA MET A 258 -16.55 -3.15 5.85
C MET A 258 -16.45 -1.64 5.57
N ALA A 259 -16.94 -1.17 4.40
CA ALA A 259 -16.91 0.25 4.05
C ALA A 259 -17.68 1.11 5.07
N ARG A 260 -18.88 0.67 5.51
CA ARG A 260 -19.63 1.34 6.58
C ARG A 260 -18.86 1.38 7.90
N CYS A 261 -18.17 0.28 8.23
CA CYS A 261 -17.40 0.20 9.47
C CYS A 261 -16.22 1.18 9.46
N ILE A 262 -15.39 1.17 8.42
CA ILE A 262 -14.18 2.00 8.36
C ILE A 262 -14.47 3.47 8.06
N ALA A 263 -15.65 3.81 7.53
CA ALA A 263 -16.07 5.19 7.29
C ALA A 263 -16.22 5.99 8.59
N GLY A 264 -16.34 5.31 9.73
CA GLY A 264 -16.52 5.92 11.06
C GLY A 264 -15.37 6.87 11.47
N PRO A 265 -15.65 7.78 12.43
CA PRO A 265 -14.72 8.84 12.84
C PRO A 265 -13.44 8.32 13.49
N ASP A 266 -13.47 7.12 14.07
CA ASP A 266 -12.31 6.50 14.71
C ASP A 266 -11.29 5.94 13.69
N TYR A 267 -11.72 5.74 12.43
CA TYR A 267 -10.93 5.08 11.39
C TYR A 267 -10.59 6.01 10.24
N VAL A 268 -11.29 5.93 9.11
CA VAL A 268 -11.01 6.76 7.94
C VAL A 268 -11.64 8.13 8.05
N ASP A 269 -12.84 8.22 8.65
CA ASP A 269 -13.59 9.45 8.89
C ASP A 269 -13.94 10.15 7.56
N THR A 270 -14.74 9.45 6.75
CA THR A 270 -15.23 9.93 5.45
C THR A 270 -16.56 9.26 5.08
N GLU A 271 -17.19 9.72 4.01
CA GLU A 271 -18.45 9.18 3.52
C GLU A 271 -18.29 7.77 2.93
N VAL A 272 -19.21 6.86 3.22
CA VAL A 272 -19.25 5.51 2.63
C VAL A 272 -19.28 5.57 1.10
N GLY A 273 -19.95 6.58 0.55
CA GLY A 273 -20.05 6.81 -0.90
C GLY A 273 -18.72 7.14 -1.59
N THR A 274 -17.68 7.52 -0.86
CA THR A 274 -16.33 7.69 -1.41
C THR A 274 -15.46 6.44 -1.27
N ILE A 275 -15.81 5.53 -0.36
CA ILE A 275 -15.07 4.27 -0.13
C ILE A 275 -15.59 3.15 -1.02
N LEU A 276 -16.90 2.87 -0.95
CA LEU A 276 -17.50 1.65 -1.51
C LEU A 276 -17.34 1.52 -3.03
N PRO A 277 -17.57 2.55 -3.87
CA PRO A 277 -17.42 2.43 -5.31
C PRO A 277 -16.01 2.00 -5.73
N ARG A 278 -14.98 2.53 -5.07
CA ARG A 278 -13.58 2.17 -5.35
C ARG A 278 -13.26 0.71 -5.02
N ILE A 279 -13.87 0.17 -3.96
CA ILE A 279 -13.66 -1.23 -3.57
C ILE A 279 -14.41 -2.17 -4.55
N LEU A 280 -15.56 -1.73 -5.06
CA LEU A 280 -16.33 -2.48 -6.04
C LEU A 280 -15.76 -2.35 -7.47
N GLY A 281 -14.76 -1.49 -7.68
CA GLY A 281 -14.12 -1.29 -8.97
C GLY A 281 -14.86 -0.34 -9.90
N GLU A 282 -15.77 0.47 -9.38
CA GLU A 282 -16.47 1.50 -10.13
C GLU A 282 -16.26 2.87 -9.50
N HIS A 283 -15.87 3.87 -10.28
CA HIS A 283 -15.63 5.21 -9.72
C HIS A 283 -15.93 6.33 -10.70
N ALA A 284 -16.28 7.49 -10.15
CA ALA A 284 -16.29 8.76 -10.88
C ALA A 284 -14.85 9.29 -10.99
N ASP A 285 -14.44 9.67 -12.19
CA ASP A 285 -13.08 10.20 -12.42
C ASP A 285 -12.90 11.66 -11.94
N GLY A 286 -13.99 12.38 -11.71
CA GLY A 286 -13.99 13.80 -11.33
C GLY A 286 -14.13 14.76 -12.51
N LEU A 287 -14.17 14.28 -13.77
CA LEU A 287 -14.43 15.07 -14.97
C LEU A 287 -15.80 14.78 -15.60
N GLY A 288 -16.58 13.90 -14.99
CA GLY A 288 -17.92 13.55 -15.42
C GLY A 288 -18.07 12.14 -15.98
N ALA A 289 -16.97 11.41 -16.18
CA ALA A 289 -17.03 10.01 -16.58
C ALA A 289 -17.04 9.07 -15.36
N ARG A 290 -17.66 7.90 -15.57
CA ARG A 290 -17.49 6.74 -14.68
C ARG A 290 -16.53 5.76 -15.33
N ARG A 291 -15.62 5.23 -14.53
CA ARG A 291 -14.61 4.24 -14.95
C ARG A 291 -14.80 2.94 -14.17
N GLY A 292 -14.50 1.82 -14.82
CA GLY A 292 -14.40 0.51 -14.20
C GLY A 292 -12.94 0.11 -14.05
N ASP A 293 -12.57 -0.42 -12.88
CA ASP A 293 -11.25 -0.97 -12.64
C ASP A 293 -11.25 -2.46 -13.01
N ALA A 294 -10.40 -2.86 -13.96
CA ALA A 294 -10.21 -4.28 -14.31
C ALA A 294 -9.59 -5.07 -13.14
N HIS A 295 -8.76 -4.39 -12.34
CA HIS A 295 -8.10 -4.93 -11.16
C HIS A 295 -8.44 -4.07 -9.93
N PRO A 296 -9.68 -4.15 -9.38
CA PRO A 296 -10.07 -3.36 -8.23
C PRO A 296 -9.27 -3.77 -6.98
N MET A 297 -9.37 -2.96 -5.93
CA MET A 297 -8.76 -3.29 -4.65
C MET A 297 -9.23 -4.64 -4.13
N ARG A 298 -8.30 -5.52 -3.75
CA ARG A 298 -8.54 -6.86 -3.22
C ARG A 298 -7.75 -7.06 -1.93
N PHE A 299 -8.37 -7.81 -1.00
CA PHE A 299 -7.79 -8.10 0.30
C PHE A 299 -7.38 -9.58 0.44
N HIS A 300 -7.99 -10.48 -0.32
CA HIS A 300 -7.70 -11.93 -0.21
C HIS A 300 -7.59 -12.63 -1.57
N ALA A 301 -8.61 -12.51 -2.44
CA ALA A 301 -8.64 -13.15 -3.75
C ALA A 301 -8.16 -14.63 -3.68
N ASP A 302 -8.82 -15.45 -2.88
CA ASP A 302 -8.51 -16.86 -2.64
C ASP A 302 -7.05 -17.12 -2.20
N GLY A 303 -6.49 -16.22 -1.35
CA GLY A 303 -5.14 -16.30 -0.81
C GLY A 303 -4.05 -15.71 -1.71
N GLN A 304 -4.39 -15.32 -2.94
CA GLN A 304 -3.43 -14.77 -3.91
C GLN A 304 -2.83 -13.42 -3.47
N VAL A 305 -3.57 -12.63 -2.69
CA VAL A 305 -3.15 -11.31 -2.21
C VAL A 305 -2.11 -11.41 -1.11
N ASN A 306 -2.34 -12.31 -0.14
CA ASN A 306 -1.72 -12.22 1.18
C ASN A 306 -0.32 -12.82 1.27
N PHE A 307 0.08 -13.65 0.30
CA PHE A 307 1.40 -14.26 0.29
C PHE A 307 2.49 -13.19 0.12
N PRO A 308 3.51 -13.16 0.99
CA PRO A 308 4.59 -12.17 0.91
C PRO A 308 5.65 -12.60 -0.13
N TRP A 309 5.42 -12.30 -1.41
CA TRP A 309 6.30 -12.64 -2.50
C TRP A 309 7.65 -11.94 -2.41
N LEU A 310 8.76 -12.68 -2.51
CA LEU A 310 10.10 -12.08 -2.51
C LEU A 310 10.31 -11.17 -3.72
N SER A 311 9.77 -11.55 -4.90
CA SER A 311 9.83 -10.70 -6.09
C SER A 311 9.20 -9.33 -5.87
N ASP A 312 8.09 -9.24 -5.13
CA ASP A 312 7.48 -7.96 -4.81
C ASP A 312 8.45 -7.05 -4.04
N GLY A 313 9.07 -7.58 -2.99
CA GLY A 313 10.06 -6.85 -2.20
C GLY A 313 11.31 -6.46 -2.97
N MET A 314 11.83 -7.35 -3.81
CA MET A 314 12.97 -7.05 -4.67
C MET A 314 12.65 -5.93 -5.67
N TRP A 315 11.41 -5.83 -6.16
CA TRP A 315 11.01 -4.72 -7.03
C TRP A 315 11.16 -3.37 -6.34
N PHE A 316 10.79 -3.24 -5.07
CA PHE A 316 10.99 -1.99 -4.31
C PHE A 316 12.48 -1.61 -4.25
N LEU A 317 13.38 -2.57 -4.06
CA LEU A 317 14.83 -2.34 -4.06
C LEU A 317 15.32 -1.85 -5.42
N THR A 318 14.80 -2.41 -6.53
CA THR A 318 15.15 -1.94 -7.88
C THR A 318 14.73 -0.49 -8.10
N GLN A 319 13.54 -0.11 -7.63
CA GLN A 319 13.07 1.27 -7.74
C GLN A 319 13.83 2.21 -6.79
N PHE A 320 14.23 1.76 -5.61
CA PHE A 320 15.11 2.56 -4.75
C PHE A 320 16.46 2.83 -5.42
N ARG A 321 17.01 1.87 -6.15
CA ARG A 321 18.20 2.08 -7.00
C ARG A 321 17.90 3.06 -8.15
N ARG A 322 16.85 2.81 -8.90
CA ARG A 322 16.44 3.65 -10.05
C ARG A 322 16.29 5.12 -9.65
N TRP A 323 15.68 5.40 -8.49
CA TRP A 323 15.41 6.78 -8.05
C TRP A 323 16.47 7.35 -7.11
N GLY A 324 17.62 6.67 -6.94
CA GLY A 324 18.76 7.18 -6.16
C GLY A 324 18.55 7.18 -4.64
N LEU A 325 17.50 6.52 -4.13
CA LEU A 325 17.27 6.32 -2.71
C LEU A 325 18.29 5.35 -2.10
N LEU A 326 18.74 4.38 -2.90
CA LEU A 326 19.78 3.42 -2.55
C LEU A 326 21.00 3.64 -3.47
N ARG A 327 22.15 4.00 -2.91
CA ARG A 327 23.34 4.38 -3.68
C ARG A 327 24.15 3.20 -4.20
N SER A 328 24.19 2.10 -3.47
CA SER A 328 24.92 0.87 -3.82
C SER A 328 23.97 -0.24 -4.27
N GLU A 329 24.49 -1.19 -5.02
CA GLU A 329 23.77 -2.41 -5.40
C GLU A 329 23.52 -3.26 -4.14
N PRO A 330 22.26 -3.60 -3.79
CA PRO A 330 21.99 -4.45 -2.63
C PRO A 330 22.03 -5.94 -3.02
N ASP A 331 22.14 -6.81 -2.03
CA ASP A 331 21.74 -8.21 -2.20
C ASP A 331 20.20 -8.29 -2.21
N TYR A 332 19.59 -8.12 -3.38
CA TYR A 332 18.14 -8.06 -3.56
C TYR A 332 17.40 -9.22 -2.92
N LEU A 333 17.87 -10.44 -3.20
CA LEU A 333 17.23 -11.65 -2.69
C LEU A 333 17.50 -11.88 -1.21
N GLY A 334 18.73 -11.63 -0.77
CA GLY A 334 19.11 -11.71 0.65
C GLY A 334 18.30 -10.77 1.52
N VAL A 335 18.22 -9.49 1.15
CA VAL A 335 17.40 -8.49 1.88
C VAL A 335 15.93 -8.89 1.91
N ALA A 336 15.36 -9.34 0.79
CA ALA A 336 13.97 -9.79 0.77
C ALA A 336 13.75 -11.01 1.70
N ARG A 337 14.66 -11.98 1.71
CA ARG A 337 14.60 -13.15 2.60
C ARG A 337 14.73 -12.78 4.09
N GLU A 338 15.53 -11.79 4.42
CA GLU A 338 15.68 -11.31 5.79
C GLU A 338 14.41 -10.66 6.33
N ILE A 339 13.66 -9.98 5.47
CA ILE A 339 12.45 -9.25 5.82
C ILE A 339 11.21 -10.15 5.84
N HIS A 340 11.00 -10.96 4.79
CA HIS A 340 9.76 -11.71 4.58
C HIS A 340 9.66 -12.94 5.45
N ARG A 341 8.59 -13.07 6.23
CA ARG A 341 8.34 -14.22 7.13
C ARG A 341 7.49 -15.30 6.44
N ILE A 342 7.93 -15.77 5.27
CA ILE A 342 7.20 -16.77 4.46
C ILE A 342 6.88 -18.03 5.26
N GLY A 343 7.80 -18.50 6.11
CA GLY A 343 7.58 -19.69 6.96
C GLY A 343 6.39 -19.47 7.89
N LEU A 344 6.37 -18.33 8.61
CA LEU A 344 5.27 -17.97 9.51
C LEU A 344 3.95 -17.86 8.73
N TYR A 345 3.94 -17.20 7.57
CA TYR A 345 2.75 -17.10 6.74
C TYR A 345 2.22 -18.47 6.32
N ARG A 346 3.08 -19.37 5.86
CA ARG A 346 2.69 -20.73 5.44
C ARG A 346 2.10 -21.54 6.59
N GLU A 347 2.67 -21.45 7.80
CA GLU A 347 2.12 -22.09 8.99
C GLU A 347 0.71 -21.59 9.30
N VAL A 348 0.51 -20.27 9.27
CA VAL A 348 -0.79 -19.64 9.51
C VAL A 348 -1.79 -19.99 8.40
N ALA A 349 -1.38 -19.92 7.14
CA ALA A 349 -2.23 -20.24 5.99
C ALA A 349 -2.71 -21.71 6.06
N ALA A 350 -1.81 -22.64 6.38
CA ALA A 350 -2.14 -24.06 6.55
C ALA A 350 -3.15 -24.28 7.70
N ALA A 351 -2.98 -23.58 8.83
CA ALA A 351 -3.90 -23.67 9.97
C ALA A 351 -5.29 -23.09 9.65
N LEU A 352 -5.41 -22.21 8.65
CA LEU A 352 -6.67 -21.60 8.19
C LEU A 352 -7.20 -22.21 6.88
N GLU A 353 -6.58 -23.29 6.40
CA GLU A 353 -6.93 -23.94 5.15
C GLU A 353 -6.86 -23.00 3.94
N VAL A 354 -5.89 -22.06 3.96
CA VAL A 354 -5.59 -21.17 2.85
C VAL A 354 -4.42 -21.74 2.06
N VAL A 355 -4.59 -21.91 0.76
CA VAL A 355 -3.54 -22.44 -0.13
C VAL A 355 -2.45 -21.39 -0.31
N ALA A 356 -1.25 -21.68 0.20
CA ALA A 356 -0.09 -20.83 -0.03
C ALA A 356 0.67 -21.28 -1.29
N PRO A 357 1.20 -20.34 -2.11
CA PRO A 357 2.01 -20.67 -3.27
C PRO A 357 3.25 -21.52 -2.92
N ALA A 358 3.62 -22.47 -3.79
CA ALA A 358 4.83 -23.26 -3.62
C ALA A 358 6.10 -22.43 -3.87
N GLY A 359 6.08 -21.58 -4.92
CA GLY A 359 7.16 -20.65 -5.25
C GLY A 359 7.20 -19.42 -4.33
N THR A 360 8.24 -18.62 -4.50
CA THR A 360 8.42 -17.35 -3.76
C THR A 360 8.54 -16.14 -4.67
N LEU A 361 8.55 -16.35 -5.98
CA LEU A 361 8.61 -15.33 -7.02
C LEU A 361 7.35 -15.39 -7.87
N ARG A 362 6.89 -14.21 -8.32
CA ARG A 362 5.80 -14.08 -9.29
C ARG A 362 6.20 -13.10 -10.39
N SER A 363 5.61 -13.25 -11.57
CA SER A 363 5.80 -12.35 -12.69
C SER A 363 4.67 -11.33 -12.80
N SER A 364 4.99 -10.15 -13.29
CA SER A 364 4.05 -9.07 -13.57
C SER A 364 4.54 -8.26 -14.77
N THR A 365 3.61 -7.68 -15.55
CA THR A 365 3.92 -6.74 -16.62
C THR A 365 3.48 -5.35 -16.18
N LEU A 366 4.35 -4.33 -16.31
CA LEU A 366 4.08 -2.98 -15.91
C LEU A 366 3.60 -2.11 -17.10
N LEU A 367 3.24 -0.87 -16.82
CA LEU A 367 2.67 0.12 -17.76
C LEU A 367 3.46 0.26 -19.07
N ASP A 368 4.77 0.21 -19.01
CA ASP A 368 5.70 0.36 -20.14
C ASP A 368 6.00 -0.96 -20.86
N GLY A 369 5.29 -2.04 -20.55
CA GLY A 369 5.49 -3.37 -21.09
C GLY A 369 6.67 -4.14 -20.47
N MET A 370 7.39 -3.54 -19.53
CA MET A 370 8.48 -4.23 -18.82
C MET A 370 7.94 -5.37 -17.98
N VAL A 371 8.54 -6.55 -18.15
CA VAL A 371 8.22 -7.73 -17.35
C VAL A 371 9.12 -7.76 -16.12
N TRP A 372 8.50 -7.88 -14.96
CA TRP A 372 9.18 -8.11 -13.70
C TRP A 372 8.87 -9.50 -13.16
N ASP A 373 9.88 -10.34 -12.98
CA ASP A 373 9.77 -11.70 -12.44
C ASP A 373 10.76 -12.00 -11.30
N GLY A 374 11.62 -11.04 -10.97
CA GLY A 374 12.64 -11.16 -9.94
C GLY A 374 13.89 -11.93 -10.36
N SER A 375 14.05 -12.32 -11.62
CA SER A 375 15.19 -13.14 -12.08
C SER A 375 16.49 -12.33 -12.19
N ASP A 376 16.42 -11.07 -12.66
CA ASP A 376 17.55 -10.15 -12.78
C ASP A 376 17.23 -8.77 -12.23
N PRO A 377 17.21 -8.57 -10.90
CA PRO A 377 16.90 -7.28 -10.30
C PRO A 377 17.86 -6.16 -10.68
N ALA A 378 19.14 -6.48 -10.80
CA ALA A 378 20.18 -5.50 -11.13
C ALA A 378 20.04 -5.00 -12.58
N GLY A 379 19.83 -5.93 -13.53
CA GLY A 379 19.55 -5.58 -14.92
C GLY A 379 18.26 -4.78 -15.05
N TYR A 380 17.20 -5.20 -14.37
CA TYR A 380 15.93 -4.48 -14.36
C TYR A 380 16.08 -3.02 -13.86
N ALA A 381 16.82 -2.80 -12.76
CA ALA A 381 17.04 -1.45 -12.23
C ALA A 381 17.76 -0.51 -13.22
N ARG A 382 18.62 -1.07 -14.11
CA ARG A 382 19.39 -0.33 -15.13
C ARG A 382 18.70 -0.20 -16.49
N ALA A 383 17.59 -0.92 -16.69
CA ALA A 383 16.91 -0.97 -17.99
C ALA A 383 16.11 0.30 -18.36
N PHE A 384 16.04 1.28 -17.49
CA PHE A 384 15.22 2.47 -17.66
C PHE A 384 16.03 3.66 -18.14
N GLU A 385 15.50 4.42 -19.12
CA GLU A 385 16.10 5.64 -19.64
C GLU A 385 16.09 6.80 -18.63
N LEU A 386 15.07 6.85 -17.75
CA LEU A 386 14.93 7.87 -16.72
C LEU A 386 15.15 7.30 -15.33
N GLY A 387 16.01 7.96 -14.57
CA GLY A 387 16.37 7.61 -13.22
C GLY A 387 17.77 8.04 -12.83
N ALA A 388 18.15 7.84 -11.59
CA ALA A 388 19.49 8.18 -11.08
C ALA A 388 20.62 7.27 -11.62
N LEU A 389 20.27 6.16 -12.29
CA LEU A 389 21.21 5.22 -12.92
C LEU A 389 21.32 5.46 -14.43
N ALA A 390 20.51 6.35 -15.00
CA ALA A 390 20.59 6.74 -16.39
C ALA A 390 21.78 7.70 -16.57
N GLY A 391 22.82 7.27 -17.29
CA GLY A 391 24.03 8.09 -17.53
C GLY A 391 25.18 7.25 -17.99
#